data_f06537034d651275f506325cbdcebc81
#
_entry.id   f06537034d651275f506325cbdcebc81
#
_cell.length_a   1.000
_cell.length_b   1.000
_cell.length_c   1.000
_cell.angle_alpha   90.00
_cell.angle_beta   90.00
_cell.angle_gamma   90.00
#
_symmetry.space_group_name_H-M   'P 1'
#
loop_
_entity.id
_entity.type
_entity.pdbx_description
1 polymer ?
#
loop_
_entity_poly.entity_id
_entity_poly.type
_entity_poly.pdbx_seq_one_letter_code
_entity_poly.pdbx_strand_id
1 'polypeptide(L)'
;MKRSTIISLGEVLWDLFPDGERFGGAPANFACHAAIQGADVTMLSAVGDDKNGHDAIGILSAYGIDVSFMQIIPDAPTGTVGVALDNNGKPTFVIHQGSAWDRLVWNDAIASRIATVDAIYFGTLGQRDVISRTTI
;
A
#
# COMPACT_ATOMS: atom_id res chain seq x y z
N MET A 1 -21.07 -12.76 14.80
CA MET A 1 -20.75 -11.31 14.82
C MET A 1 -20.45 -10.89 13.40
N LYS A 2 -20.99 -9.77 12.93
CA LYS A 2 -20.66 -9.23 11.60
C LYS A 2 -19.20 -8.74 11.62
N ARG A 3 -18.40 -9.12 10.63
CA ARG A 3 -17.05 -8.56 10.46
C ARG A 3 -17.13 -7.12 10.00
N SER A 4 -16.25 -6.27 10.51
CA SER A 4 -16.10 -4.90 10.00
C SER A 4 -15.44 -4.94 8.61
N THR A 5 -16.01 -4.18 7.69
CA THR A 5 -15.48 -4.02 6.34
C THR A 5 -14.67 -2.73 6.24
N ILE A 6 -13.42 -2.83 5.82
CA ILE A 6 -12.48 -1.70 5.82
C ILE A 6 -11.78 -1.59 4.47
N ILE A 7 -11.65 -0.37 3.96
CA ILE A 7 -10.69 -0.06 2.89
C ILE A 7 -9.44 0.55 3.51
N SER A 8 -8.27 0.00 3.18
CA SER A 8 -6.98 0.64 3.43
C SER A 8 -6.45 1.24 2.14
N LEU A 9 -6.13 2.52 2.15
CA LEU A 9 -5.89 3.34 0.97
C LEU A 9 -4.57 4.08 1.09
N GLY A 10 -3.67 3.91 0.13
CA GLY A 10 -2.40 4.61 0.07
C GLY A 10 -1.24 3.76 -0.43
N GLU A 11 -0.04 4.03 0.08
CA GLU A 11 1.19 3.41 -0.42
C GLU A 11 1.36 1.95 0.00
N VAL A 12 1.87 1.17 -0.95
CA VAL A 12 2.53 -0.13 -0.76
C VAL A 12 3.96 0.03 -1.21
N LEU A 13 4.91 -0.40 -0.39
CA LEU A 13 6.32 -0.20 -0.66
C LEU A 13 7.20 -1.29 -0.03
N TRP A 14 8.46 -1.29 -0.41
CA TRP A 14 9.50 -2.12 0.16
C TRP A 14 10.57 -1.27 0.83
N ASP A 15 10.86 -1.55 2.08
CA ASP A 15 11.98 -0.97 2.81
C ASP A 15 13.26 -1.74 2.46
N LEU A 16 14.23 -1.04 1.87
CA LEU A 16 15.49 -1.59 1.41
C LEU A 16 16.55 -1.45 2.51
N PHE A 17 16.64 -2.45 3.39
CA PHE A 17 17.67 -2.52 4.41
C PHE A 17 18.98 -3.11 3.85
N PRO A 18 20.14 -2.86 4.50
CA PRO A 18 21.41 -3.45 4.06
C PRO A 18 21.41 -5.00 4.05
N ASP A 19 20.56 -5.62 4.85
CA ASP A 19 20.43 -7.08 5.01
C ASP A 19 19.26 -7.68 4.23
N GLY A 20 18.51 -6.88 3.48
CA GLY A 20 17.40 -7.34 2.63
C GLY A 20 16.20 -6.41 2.59
N GLU A 21 15.24 -6.78 1.76
CA GLU A 21 14.01 -6.03 1.56
C GLU A 21 12.93 -6.47 2.54
N ARG A 22 12.11 -5.52 2.99
CA ARG A 22 10.97 -5.77 3.87
C ARG A 22 9.73 -5.10 3.33
N PHE A 23 8.65 -5.86 3.23
CA PHE A 23 7.34 -5.35 2.85
C PHE A 23 6.86 -4.32 3.86
N GLY A 24 6.30 -3.20 3.36
CA GLY A 24 5.87 -2.10 4.20
C GLY A 24 4.93 -1.12 3.51
N GLY A 25 4.87 0.05 4.09
CA GLY A 25 3.87 1.08 3.82
C GLY A 25 2.82 1.11 4.92
N ALA A 26 2.55 2.29 5.48
CA ALA A 26 1.61 2.40 6.61
C ALA A 26 0.21 1.83 6.29
N PRO A 27 -0.40 2.11 5.12
CA PRO A 27 -1.69 1.52 4.76
C PRO A 27 -1.61 -0.01 4.58
N ALA A 28 -0.53 -0.53 4.00
CA ALA A 28 -0.35 -1.96 3.82
C ALA A 28 -0.19 -2.68 5.16
N ASN A 29 0.62 -2.14 6.06
CA ASN A 29 0.78 -2.66 7.41
C ASN A 29 -0.53 -2.64 8.19
N PHE A 30 -1.29 -1.54 8.12
CA PHE A 30 -2.61 -1.45 8.73
C PHE A 30 -3.54 -2.53 8.18
N ALA A 31 -3.58 -2.72 6.85
CA ALA A 31 -4.42 -3.73 6.21
C ALA A 31 -4.13 -5.14 6.75
N CYS A 32 -2.83 -5.52 6.84
CA CYS A 32 -2.43 -6.81 7.37
C CYS A 32 -2.87 -6.99 8.83
N HIS A 33 -2.63 -5.99 9.69
CA HIS A 33 -3.02 -6.06 11.09
C HIS A 33 -4.54 -6.10 11.29
N ALA A 34 -5.31 -5.31 10.53
CA ALA A 34 -6.76 -5.33 10.59
C ALA A 34 -7.33 -6.71 10.15
N ALA A 35 -6.77 -7.30 9.09
CA ALA A 35 -7.15 -8.64 8.64
C ALA A 35 -6.85 -9.71 9.70
N ILE A 36 -5.68 -9.67 10.36
CA ILE A 36 -5.34 -10.57 11.49
C ILE A 36 -6.35 -10.43 12.62
N GLN A 37 -6.87 -9.23 12.89
CA GLN A 37 -7.89 -8.97 13.91
C GLN A 37 -9.30 -9.36 13.46
N GLY A 38 -9.46 -9.92 12.25
CA GLY A 38 -10.72 -10.47 11.76
C GLY A 38 -11.59 -9.49 10.98
N ALA A 39 -11.07 -8.34 10.55
CA ALA A 39 -11.76 -7.45 9.63
C ALA A 39 -11.73 -8.01 8.19
N ASP A 40 -12.75 -7.70 7.41
CA ASP A 40 -12.76 -7.90 5.96
C ASP A 40 -12.14 -6.67 5.30
N VAL A 41 -10.89 -6.79 4.85
CA VAL A 41 -10.09 -5.66 4.37
C VAL A 41 -9.94 -5.70 2.86
N THR A 42 -10.13 -4.56 2.23
CA THR A 42 -9.79 -4.30 0.82
C THR A 42 -8.61 -3.35 0.78
N MET A 43 -7.56 -3.70 0.02
CA MET A 43 -6.43 -2.80 -0.22
C MET A 43 -6.63 -2.03 -1.52
N LEU A 44 -6.56 -0.71 -1.45
CA LEU A 44 -6.56 0.19 -2.60
C LEU A 44 -5.21 0.89 -2.68
N SER A 45 -4.41 0.45 -3.63
CA SER A 45 -3.07 0.99 -3.88
C SER A 45 -2.66 0.76 -5.33
N ALA A 46 -1.44 1.14 -5.68
CA ALA A 46 -0.84 0.84 -6.96
C ALA A 46 0.59 0.34 -6.81
N VAL A 47 0.96 -0.63 -7.60
CA VAL A 47 2.29 -1.21 -7.70
C VAL A 47 2.78 -1.22 -9.15
N GLY A 48 4.08 -1.37 -9.36
CA GLY A 48 4.63 -1.57 -10.70
C GLY A 48 4.35 -2.97 -11.24
N ASP A 49 4.49 -3.13 -12.55
CA ASP A 49 4.54 -4.45 -13.18
C ASP A 49 5.96 -5.03 -13.04
N ASP A 50 6.34 -5.28 -11.80
CA ASP A 50 7.65 -5.78 -11.41
C ASP A 50 7.54 -6.85 -10.30
N LYS A 51 8.68 -7.50 -10.01
CA LYS A 51 8.73 -8.56 -9.01
C LYS A 51 8.18 -8.08 -7.65
N ASN A 52 8.58 -6.90 -7.19
CA ASN A 52 8.17 -6.35 -5.90
C ASN A 52 6.66 -6.05 -5.86
N GLY A 53 6.08 -5.63 -6.98
CA GLY A 53 4.63 -5.44 -7.12
C GLY A 53 3.87 -6.74 -7.02
N HIS A 54 4.30 -7.77 -7.74
CA HIS A 54 3.67 -9.09 -7.71
C HIS A 54 3.82 -9.76 -6.34
N ASP A 55 4.99 -9.67 -5.72
CA ASP A 55 5.23 -10.20 -4.37
C ASP A 55 4.36 -9.47 -3.33
N ALA A 56 4.21 -8.16 -3.43
CA ALA A 56 3.36 -7.36 -2.53
C ALA A 56 1.88 -7.79 -2.61
N ILE A 57 1.35 -7.97 -3.82
CA ILE A 57 -0.01 -8.47 -4.03
C ILE A 57 -0.16 -9.88 -3.44
N GLY A 58 0.84 -10.75 -3.63
CA GLY A 58 0.87 -12.10 -3.06
C GLY A 58 0.84 -12.10 -1.53
N ILE A 59 1.62 -11.23 -0.89
CA ILE A 59 1.64 -11.08 0.58
C ILE A 59 0.26 -10.63 1.08
N LEU A 60 -0.30 -9.56 0.51
CA LEU A 60 -1.61 -9.06 0.90
C LEU A 60 -2.71 -10.13 0.75
N SER A 61 -2.70 -10.84 -0.37
CA SER A 61 -3.63 -11.96 -0.63
C SER A 61 -3.49 -13.08 0.40
N ALA A 62 -2.26 -13.40 0.82
CA ALA A 62 -2.00 -14.43 1.83
C ALA A 62 -2.58 -14.08 3.22
N TYR A 63 -2.74 -12.78 3.52
CA TYR A 63 -3.46 -12.30 4.71
C TYR A 63 -4.99 -12.33 4.55
N GLY A 64 -5.51 -12.77 3.39
CA GLY A 64 -6.95 -12.77 3.10
C GLY A 64 -7.51 -11.38 2.75
N ILE A 65 -6.65 -10.45 2.38
CA ILE A 65 -7.02 -9.11 1.96
C ILE A 65 -7.52 -9.15 0.51
N ASP A 66 -8.62 -8.47 0.24
CA ASP A 66 -9.12 -8.27 -1.13
C ASP A 66 -8.17 -7.34 -1.89
N VAL A 67 -7.47 -7.90 -2.87
CA VAL A 67 -6.49 -7.21 -3.74
C VAL A 67 -7.06 -6.84 -5.12
N SER A 68 -8.36 -7.02 -5.34
CA SER A 68 -9.00 -6.76 -6.64
C SER A 68 -8.97 -5.29 -7.06
N PHE A 69 -8.73 -4.38 -6.12
CA PHE A 69 -8.58 -2.94 -6.35
C PHE A 69 -7.12 -2.47 -6.42
N MET A 70 -6.16 -3.39 -6.35
CA MET A 70 -4.76 -3.06 -6.59
C MET A 70 -4.56 -2.71 -8.07
N GLN A 71 -3.97 -1.56 -8.35
CA GLN A 71 -3.65 -1.11 -9.70
C GLN A 71 -2.22 -1.49 -10.05
N ILE A 72 -1.99 -1.94 -11.29
CA ILE A 72 -0.65 -2.21 -11.82
C ILE A 72 -0.31 -1.11 -12.82
N ILE A 73 0.77 -0.39 -12.55
CA ILE A 73 1.26 0.73 -13.36
C ILE A 73 2.51 0.27 -14.12
N PRO A 74 2.41 -0.02 -15.43
CA PRO A 74 3.50 -0.68 -16.15
C PRO A 74 4.74 0.20 -16.37
N ASP A 75 4.58 1.53 -16.31
CA ASP A 75 5.65 2.50 -16.54
C ASP A 75 6.13 3.22 -15.25
N ALA A 76 5.83 2.65 -14.10
CA ALA A 76 6.34 3.13 -12.82
C ALA A 76 6.74 1.95 -11.92
N PRO A 77 7.86 2.06 -11.17
CA PRO A 77 8.29 0.99 -10.27
C PRO A 77 7.40 0.90 -9.04
N THR A 78 7.32 -0.28 -8.45
CA THR A 78 6.78 -0.45 -7.09
C THR A 78 7.56 0.43 -6.12
N GLY A 79 6.87 1.04 -5.17
CA GLY A 79 7.47 1.97 -4.21
C GLY A 79 8.57 1.33 -3.38
N THR A 80 9.65 2.06 -3.17
CA THR A 80 10.77 1.65 -2.33
C THR A 80 11.25 2.78 -1.44
N VAL A 81 11.78 2.40 -0.27
CA VAL A 81 12.40 3.30 0.70
C VAL A 81 13.78 2.77 1.01
N GLY A 82 14.82 3.53 0.68
CA GLY A 82 16.20 3.21 1.09
C GLY A 82 16.35 3.42 2.59
N VAL A 83 16.90 2.44 3.30
CA VAL A 83 17.18 2.51 4.73
C VAL A 83 18.67 2.36 4.95
N ALA A 84 19.32 3.41 5.46
CA ALA A 84 20.71 3.40 5.87
C ALA A 84 20.79 3.49 7.40
N LEU A 85 21.68 2.72 8.01
CA LEU A 85 21.93 2.76 9.45
C LEU A 85 23.23 3.51 9.73
N ASP A 86 23.23 4.40 10.70
CA ASP A 86 24.47 5.01 11.21
C ASP A 86 25.23 4.03 12.13
N ASN A 87 26.40 4.45 12.63
CA ASN A 87 27.24 3.63 13.49
C ASN A 87 26.59 3.25 14.83
N ASN A 88 25.49 3.91 15.21
CA ASN A 88 24.70 3.63 16.42
C ASN A 88 23.43 2.84 16.11
N GLY A 89 23.22 2.41 14.84
CA GLY A 89 22.03 1.70 14.39
C GLY A 89 20.80 2.59 14.17
N LYS A 90 20.97 3.93 14.14
CA LYS A 90 19.87 4.85 13.87
C LYS A 90 19.57 4.88 12.38
N PRO A 91 18.29 4.64 11.97
CA PRO A 91 17.94 4.63 10.57
C PRO A 91 17.79 6.03 9.99
N THR A 92 18.24 6.17 8.73
CA THR A 92 17.91 7.28 7.83
C THR A 92 17.14 6.73 6.65
N PHE A 93 16.02 7.36 6.29
CA PHE A 93 15.11 6.91 5.26
C PHE A 93 15.17 7.81 4.04
N VAL A 94 15.22 7.20 2.84
CA VAL A 94 15.11 7.89 1.55
C VAL A 94 13.92 7.30 0.81
N ILE A 95 12.81 8.03 0.77
CA ILE A 95 11.59 7.60 0.07
C ILE A 95 11.75 7.98 -1.41
N HIS A 96 11.81 6.97 -2.29
CA HIS A 96 12.02 7.18 -3.71
C HIS A 96 10.80 7.84 -4.36
N GLN A 97 11.07 8.76 -5.28
CA GLN A 97 10.05 9.49 -6.05
C GLN A 97 9.60 8.69 -7.27
N GLY A 98 8.43 9.04 -7.84
CA GLY A 98 7.92 8.44 -9.07
C GLY A 98 7.49 6.99 -8.92
N SER A 99 7.10 6.58 -7.74
CA SER A 99 6.59 5.25 -7.45
C SER A 99 5.19 5.03 -8.04
N ALA A 100 4.82 3.78 -8.27
CA ALA A 100 3.51 3.43 -8.82
C ALA A 100 2.35 3.95 -7.96
N TRP A 101 2.46 3.92 -6.63
CA TRP A 101 1.42 4.43 -5.75
C TRP A 101 1.21 5.96 -5.84
N ASP A 102 2.15 6.71 -6.39
CA ASP A 102 1.96 8.14 -6.73
C ASP A 102 0.95 8.34 -7.87
N ARG A 103 0.66 7.28 -8.63
CA ARG A 103 -0.23 7.30 -9.81
C ARG A 103 -1.54 6.55 -9.59
N LEU A 104 -1.93 6.32 -8.35
CA LEU A 104 -3.21 5.72 -8.00
C LEU A 104 -4.36 6.60 -8.51
N VAL A 105 -5.24 6.03 -9.35
CA VAL A 105 -6.34 6.77 -9.98
C VAL A 105 -7.70 6.30 -9.49
N TRP A 106 -8.64 7.25 -9.40
CA TRP A 106 -10.03 6.99 -9.08
C TRP A 106 -10.77 6.32 -10.24
N ASN A 107 -11.74 5.45 -9.92
CA ASN A 107 -12.71 4.91 -10.88
C ASN A 107 -14.05 4.60 -10.21
N ASP A 108 -15.06 4.28 -11.02
CA ASP A 108 -16.42 4.01 -10.53
C ASP A 108 -16.52 2.76 -9.66
N ALA A 109 -15.65 1.77 -9.88
CA ALA A 109 -15.61 0.57 -9.05
C ALA A 109 -15.14 0.90 -7.62
N ILE A 110 -14.17 1.80 -7.48
CA ILE A 110 -13.72 2.32 -6.18
C ILE A 110 -14.86 3.07 -5.48
N ALA A 111 -15.56 3.96 -6.21
CA ALA A 111 -16.71 4.69 -5.68
C ALA A 111 -17.78 3.74 -5.13
N SER A 112 -18.13 2.70 -5.90
CA SER A 112 -19.12 1.69 -5.49
C SER A 112 -18.65 0.92 -4.26
N ARG A 113 -17.38 0.57 -4.17
CA ARG A 113 -16.83 -0.17 -3.03
C ARG A 113 -16.81 0.68 -1.76
N ILE A 114 -16.39 1.93 -1.84
CA ILE A 114 -16.35 2.87 -0.71
C ILE A 114 -17.74 3.04 -0.08
N ALA A 115 -18.79 3.09 -0.88
CA ALA A 115 -20.16 3.24 -0.38
C ALA A 115 -20.66 2.06 0.49
N THR A 116 -19.94 0.95 0.50
CA THR A 116 -20.37 -0.31 1.17
C THR A 116 -19.53 -0.68 2.39
N VAL A 117 -18.50 0.08 2.74
CA VAL A 117 -17.60 -0.24 3.86
C VAL A 117 -17.95 0.50 5.14
N ASP A 118 -17.57 -0.09 6.26
CA ASP A 118 -17.81 0.50 7.59
C ASP A 118 -16.76 1.57 7.93
N ALA A 119 -15.53 1.48 7.37
CA ALA A 119 -14.44 2.42 7.63
C ALA A 119 -13.43 2.51 6.46
N ILE A 120 -12.74 3.64 6.41
CA ILE A 120 -11.65 3.88 5.47
C ILE A 120 -10.44 4.34 6.27
N TYR A 121 -9.30 3.70 6.04
CA TYR A 121 -7.99 4.12 6.54
C TYR A 121 -7.18 4.72 5.40
N PHE A 122 -6.54 5.85 5.63
CA PHE A 122 -5.57 6.46 4.72
C PHE A 122 -4.48 7.19 5.48
N GLY A 123 -3.31 7.35 4.81
CA GLY A 123 -2.17 8.08 5.36
C GLY A 123 -1.88 9.37 4.58
N THR A 124 -0.85 10.10 5.03
CA THR A 124 -0.43 11.37 4.39
C THR A 124 0.60 11.16 3.30
N LEU A 125 1.46 10.14 3.39
CA LEU A 125 2.49 9.89 2.39
C LEU A 125 1.90 9.60 0.99
N GLY A 126 0.81 8.84 0.91
CA GLY A 126 0.09 8.56 -0.33
C GLY A 126 -0.43 9.80 -1.04
N GLN A 127 -0.48 10.94 -0.36
CA GLN A 127 -0.98 12.22 -0.88
C GLN A 127 0.13 13.18 -1.35
N ARG A 128 1.38 12.73 -1.43
CA ARG A 128 2.51 13.59 -1.84
C ARG A 128 2.43 14.01 -3.32
N ASP A 129 1.93 13.15 -4.19
CA ASP A 129 1.69 13.46 -5.61
C ASP A 129 0.24 13.90 -5.85
N VAL A 130 0.04 14.79 -6.83
CA VAL A 130 -1.30 15.35 -7.14
C VAL A 130 -2.28 14.28 -7.63
N ILE A 131 -1.80 13.27 -8.36
CA ILE A 131 -2.64 12.21 -8.92
C ILE A 131 -3.24 11.38 -7.80
N SER A 132 -2.39 10.78 -6.97
CA SER A 132 -2.85 9.96 -5.83
C SER A 132 -3.62 10.77 -4.79
N ARG A 133 -3.20 12.01 -4.52
CA ARG A 133 -3.93 12.91 -3.61
C ARG A 133 -5.36 13.21 -4.06
N THR A 134 -5.59 13.30 -5.36
CA THR A 134 -6.94 13.52 -5.91
C THR A 134 -7.82 12.27 -5.74
N THR A 135 -7.21 11.10 -5.65
CA THR A 135 -7.90 9.82 -5.42
C THR A 135 -8.20 9.60 -3.94
N ILE A 136 -7.26 9.96 -3.07
CA ILE A 136 -7.37 9.83 -1.61
C ILE A 136 -8.17 10.97 -1.00
#